data_d382f929f9aa690fd7a548856a4cf50a
#
_entry.id   d382f929f9aa690fd7a548856a4cf50a
#
_cell.length_a   1.000
_cell.length_b   1.000
_cell.length_c   1.000
_cell.angle_alpha   90.00
_cell.angle_beta   90.00
_cell.angle_gamma   90.00
#
_symmetry.space_group_name_H-M   'P 1'
#
loop_
_entity.id
_entity.type
_entity.pdbx_description
1 polymer ?
#
loop_
_entity_poly.entity_id
_entity_poly.type
_entity_poly.pdbx_seq_one_letter_code
_entity_poly.pdbx_strand_id
1 'polypeptide(L)'
;MDPTDPTQASSCAQSQAAGDRERGANALASIPYPAVPWCPGRIKPQNRFDLTGTALSALTRCLQEEAAAIAAAAERLRGEQVEGALELLERCADRKAKLVITGVGKSGIVARKIAATFSSIGLMALYLNPLDALHGDLGVVAPDDVCLLLSNSGETSELLEVLPHLKRRGTARIALVGRSDSSLARGSDVVLEASVDREVCPLNLAPTASTAVAMAIGDALAAVWMERRGISPADFALNHPAGSLGKQLTMTVADLMVPAAQLAPLRPTTPLPEVIGRLTQGAIGSGWVEDPQKAGRLIGLITDGDLRRALRNHGSDRWASLTAADLMTADPITVTADLLAVEALQRMEHNRRKPIGVLPVVDASDRLQGLLRLHDLVQAGLA
;
A
#
# COMPACT_ATOMS: atom_id res chain seq x y z
N MET A 1 -27.47 -56.64 -9.80
CA MET A 1 -28.85 -56.53 -10.34
C MET A 1 -29.23 -55.08 -10.22
N ASP A 2 -29.32 -54.44 -11.34
CA ASP A 2 -29.51 -53.03 -11.62
C ASP A 2 -30.94 -52.59 -11.32
N PRO A 3 -31.21 -51.41 -10.73
CA PRO A 3 -32.52 -50.81 -10.71
C PRO A 3 -32.52 -49.42 -11.37
N THR A 4 -32.77 -49.34 -12.61
CA THR A 4 -33.23 -48.14 -13.29
C THR A 4 -34.64 -48.36 -13.83
N ASP A 5 -35.63 -47.63 -13.29
CA ASP A 5 -36.79 -47.19 -14.03
C ASP A 5 -37.58 -46.07 -13.30
N PRO A 6 -37.67 -44.86 -13.84
CA PRO A 6 -38.41 -43.73 -13.28
C PRO A 6 -39.68 -43.43 -14.08
N THR A 7 -40.79 -44.11 -13.78
CA THR A 7 -42.13 -43.70 -14.23
C THR A 7 -43.18 -44.27 -13.29
N GLN A 8 -43.59 -43.47 -12.31
CA GLN A 8 -44.93 -43.46 -11.70
C GLN A 8 -44.92 -42.70 -10.34
N ALA A 9 -45.17 -41.40 -10.38
CA ALA A 9 -45.78 -40.67 -9.26
C ALA A 9 -46.09 -39.21 -9.69
N SER A 10 -47.08 -39.04 -10.51
CA SER A 10 -47.75 -37.74 -10.69
C SER A 10 -49.22 -37.95 -10.42
N SER A 11 -49.69 -37.49 -9.27
CA SER A 11 -51.08 -37.12 -8.96
C SER A 11 -51.37 -37.31 -7.48
N CYS A 12 -50.93 -36.42 -6.63
CA CYS A 12 -51.55 -36.11 -5.32
C CYS A 12 -50.79 -35.03 -4.57
N ALA A 13 -50.76 -33.81 -5.06
CA ALA A 13 -50.21 -32.65 -4.28
C ALA A 13 -50.66 -31.31 -4.90
N GLN A 14 -51.96 -31.16 -5.08
CA GLN A 14 -52.52 -29.84 -5.43
C GLN A 14 -53.86 -29.64 -4.69
N SER A 15 -53.81 -29.50 -3.38
CA SER A 15 -54.95 -28.92 -2.62
C SER A 15 -54.63 -28.60 -1.13
N GLN A 16 -53.42 -28.26 -0.77
CA GLN A 16 -53.11 -27.83 0.61
C GLN A 16 -52.10 -26.65 0.69
N ALA A 17 -51.99 -25.81 -0.29
CA ALA A 17 -51.04 -24.69 -0.28
C ALA A 17 -51.71 -23.30 -0.25
N ALA A 18 -52.88 -23.17 0.38
CA ALA A 18 -53.61 -21.89 0.46
C ALA A 18 -53.97 -21.44 1.90
N GLY A 19 -53.47 -22.13 2.95
CA GLY A 19 -53.86 -21.89 4.35
C GLY A 19 -52.78 -21.40 5.29
N ASP A 20 -51.49 -21.46 4.93
CA ASP A 20 -50.40 -21.27 5.91
C ASP A 20 -49.50 -20.01 5.69
N ARG A 21 -49.96 -19.05 4.92
CA ARG A 21 -49.18 -17.80 4.72
C ARG A 21 -49.49 -16.66 5.69
N GLU A 22 -50.39 -16.81 6.62
CA GLU A 22 -50.72 -15.75 7.60
C GLU A 22 -50.34 -16.04 9.05
N ARG A 23 -49.61 -17.11 9.36
CA ARG A 23 -49.19 -17.41 10.77
C ARG A 23 -47.70 -17.34 11.03
N GLY A 24 -46.90 -16.93 10.09
CA GLY A 24 -45.42 -16.84 10.21
C GLY A 24 -44.86 -15.47 10.57
N ALA A 25 -45.69 -14.41 10.64
CA ALA A 25 -45.20 -13.02 10.80
C ALA A 25 -45.25 -12.46 12.24
N ASN A 26 -45.67 -13.25 13.25
CA ASN A 26 -45.88 -12.75 14.60
C ASN A 26 -45.17 -13.52 15.73
N ALA A 27 -44.14 -14.33 15.44
CA ALA A 27 -43.45 -15.12 16.47
C ALA A 27 -42.05 -14.55 16.86
N LEU A 28 -41.67 -13.36 16.41
CA LEU A 28 -40.42 -12.66 16.83
C LEU A 28 -40.67 -11.42 17.70
N ALA A 29 -41.86 -11.21 18.17
CA ALA A 29 -42.25 -9.97 18.90
C ALA A 29 -42.48 -10.22 20.41
N SER A 30 -41.73 -11.10 21.09
CA SER A 30 -41.81 -11.18 22.54
C SER A 30 -40.59 -11.84 23.20
N ILE A 31 -39.41 -11.27 22.97
CA ILE A 31 -38.34 -11.32 23.98
C ILE A 31 -38.46 -10.00 24.75
N PRO A 32 -38.91 -10.00 26.00
CA PRO A 32 -38.94 -8.79 26.82
C PRO A 32 -37.48 -8.45 27.11
N TYR A 33 -36.91 -7.46 26.39
CA TYR A 33 -35.76 -6.73 26.89
C TYR A 33 -36.17 -6.15 28.27
N PRO A 34 -35.41 -6.42 29.35
CA PRO A 34 -35.65 -5.75 30.58
C PRO A 34 -35.59 -4.25 30.30
N ALA A 35 -36.70 -3.56 30.49
CA ALA A 35 -36.74 -2.11 30.46
C ALA A 35 -35.84 -1.60 31.58
N VAL A 36 -34.57 -1.37 31.26
CA VAL A 36 -33.70 -0.54 32.09
C VAL A 36 -34.38 0.82 32.09
N PRO A 37 -34.86 1.33 33.25
CA PRO A 37 -35.48 2.65 33.29
C PRO A 37 -34.41 3.65 32.83
N TRP A 38 -34.56 4.15 31.62
CA TRP A 38 -33.79 5.27 31.13
C TRP A 38 -34.16 6.48 32.00
N CYS A 39 -33.41 6.70 33.08
CA CYS A 39 -33.46 7.92 33.86
C CYS A 39 -32.87 9.04 33.00
N PRO A 40 -33.64 9.99 32.53
CA PRO A 40 -33.08 11.21 31.96
C PRO A 40 -32.56 12.09 33.11
N GLY A 41 -31.45 11.67 33.71
CA GLY A 41 -30.60 12.57 34.45
C GLY A 41 -30.28 13.70 33.49
N ARG A 42 -30.69 14.93 33.85
CA ARG A 42 -30.48 16.15 33.07
C ARG A 42 -28.99 16.28 32.71
N ILE A 43 -28.59 15.68 31.61
CA ILE A 43 -27.42 16.12 30.87
C ILE A 43 -27.84 17.48 30.31
N LYS A 44 -27.40 18.55 30.96
CA LYS A 44 -27.51 19.89 30.38
C LYS A 44 -26.83 19.77 29.01
N PRO A 45 -27.51 20.06 27.87
CA PRO A 45 -26.86 20.15 26.60
C PRO A 45 -25.92 21.36 26.67
N GLN A 46 -24.67 21.11 27.06
CA GLN A 46 -23.61 22.09 26.91
C GLN A 46 -23.26 22.09 25.42
N ASN A 47 -23.64 23.20 24.80
CA ASN A 47 -23.50 23.54 23.38
C ASN A 47 -24.47 22.80 22.44
N ARG A 48 -25.63 23.44 22.20
CA ARG A 48 -26.36 23.23 20.94
C ARG A 48 -25.40 23.50 19.80
N PHE A 49 -25.17 22.48 18.96
CA PHE A 49 -24.57 22.71 17.65
C PHE A 49 -25.41 23.83 16.99
N ASP A 50 -24.76 24.90 16.63
CA ASP A 50 -25.39 25.95 15.86
C ASP A 50 -25.63 25.40 14.45
N LEU A 51 -26.86 24.96 14.19
CA LEU A 51 -27.29 24.41 12.90
C LEU A 51 -27.57 25.50 11.85
N THR A 52 -27.22 26.76 12.15
CA THR A 52 -27.44 27.90 11.23
C THR A 52 -26.43 27.95 10.09
N GLY A 53 -25.37 27.11 10.13
CA GLY A 53 -24.37 27.02 9.08
C GLY A 53 -24.70 25.98 7.98
N THR A 54 -24.06 26.11 6.83
CA THR A 54 -24.12 25.10 5.75
C THR A 54 -23.50 23.77 6.21
N ALA A 55 -23.87 22.66 5.57
CA ALA A 55 -23.25 21.35 5.83
C ALA A 55 -21.71 21.40 5.69
N LEU A 56 -21.20 22.21 4.76
CA LEU A 56 -19.76 22.43 4.57
C LEU A 56 -19.14 23.09 5.81
N SER A 57 -19.74 24.15 6.36
CA SER A 57 -19.21 24.82 7.55
C SER A 57 -19.20 23.90 8.78
N ALA A 58 -20.23 23.06 8.94
CA ALA A 58 -20.29 22.07 10.00
C ALA A 58 -19.18 20.99 9.85
N LEU A 59 -19.00 20.46 8.65
CA LEU A 59 -17.94 19.49 8.36
C LEU A 59 -16.53 20.09 8.59
N THR A 60 -16.30 21.30 8.09
CA THR A 60 -15.02 22.01 8.28
C THR A 60 -14.69 22.20 9.76
N ARG A 61 -15.67 22.59 10.57
CA ARG A 61 -15.51 22.72 12.03
C ARG A 61 -15.13 21.38 12.66
N CYS A 62 -15.82 20.29 12.33
CA CYS A 62 -15.48 18.96 12.86
C CYS A 62 -14.04 18.56 12.55
N LEU A 63 -13.57 18.77 11.32
CA LEU A 63 -12.19 18.51 10.94
C LEU A 63 -11.19 19.38 11.71
N GLN A 64 -11.53 20.65 11.93
CA GLN A 64 -10.69 21.56 12.72
C GLN A 64 -10.63 21.16 14.20
N GLU A 65 -11.74 20.70 14.79
CA GLU A 65 -11.76 20.18 16.15
C GLU A 65 -10.90 18.91 16.30
N GLU A 66 -10.95 17.98 15.35
CA GLU A 66 -10.04 16.81 15.34
C GLU A 66 -8.57 17.21 15.19
N ALA A 67 -8.26 18.14 14.29
CA ALA A 67 -6.90 18.63 14.11
C ALA A 67 -6.36 19.31 15.38
N ALA A 68 -7.21 20.11 16.07
CA ALA A 68 -6.85 20.72 17.34
C ALA A 68 -6.62 19.67 18.45
N ALA A 69 -7.40 18.59 18.49
CA ALA A 69 -7.20 17.50 19.43
C ALA A 69 -5.85 16.79 19.22
N ILE A 70 -5.44 16.58 17.96
CA ILE A 70 -4.14 16.01 17.62
C ILE A 70 -3.00 16.96 18.05
N ALA A 71 -3.12 18.26 17.80
CA ALA A 71 -2.13 19.25 18.21
C ALA A 71 -1.97 19.29 19.74
N ALA A 72 -3.09 19.30 20.47
CA ALA A 72 -3.08 19.28 21.95
C ALA A 72 -2.45 17.97 22.50
N ALA A 73 -2.71 16.84 21.85
CA ALA A 73 -2.09 15.57 22.26
C ALA A 73 -0.58 15.58 22.06
N ALA A 74 -0.06 16.21 21.01
CA ALA A 74 1.38 16.35 20.81
C ALA A 74 2.06 17.12 21.95
N GLU A 75 1.40 18.14 22.52
CA GLU A 75 1.91 18.91 23.66
C GLU A 75 1.87 18.14 25.00
N ARG A 76 0.99 17.12 25.11
CA ARG A 76 0.86 16.28 26.31
C ARG A 76 1.86 15.12 26.34
N LEU A 77 2.42 14.74 25.21
CA LEU A 77 3.41 13.66 25.13
C LEU A 77 4.66 14.04 25.92
N ARG A 78 5.15 13.08 26.71
CA ARG A 78 6.36 13.25 27.51
C ARG A 78 7.55 12.63 26.80
N GLY A 79 8.63 13.39 26.62
CA GLY A 79 9.81 12.93 25.88
C GLY A 79 10.37 11.61 26.40
N GLU A 80 10.44 11.41 27.73
CA GLU A 80 10.90 10.17 28.35
C GLU A 80 10.04 8.96 27.94
N GLN A 81 8.71 9.11 27.87
CA GLN A 81 7.80 8.02 27.49
C GLN A 81 7.89 7.70 26.00
N VAL A 82 8.05 8.74 25.18
CA VAL A 82 8.25 8.56 23.74
C VAL A 82 9.57 7.85 23.47
N GLU A 83 10.65 8.26 24.14
CA GLU A 83 11.96 7.61 24.03
C GLU A 83 11.90 6.16 24.46
N GLY A 84 11.29 5.88 25.62
CA GLY A 84 11.13 4.51 26.11
C GLY A 84 10.32 3.63 25.16
N ALA A 85 9.29 4.17 24.51
CA ALA A 85 8.54 3.44 23.49
C ALA A 85 9.41 3.10 22.27
N LEU A 86 10.17 4.07 21.76
CA LEU A 86 11.05 3.87 20.61
C LEU A 86 12.18 2.88 20.90
N GLU A 87 12.81 2.96 22.09
CA GLU A 87 13.82 1.99 22.53
C GLU A 87 13.27 0.55 22.60
N LEU A 88 12.02 0.39 23.06
CA LEU A 88 11.35 -0.90 23.06
C LEU A 88 11.15 -1.43 21.64
N LEU A 89 10.73 -0.58 20.69
CA LEU A 89 10.52 -0.95 19.29
C LEU A 89 11.84 -1.28 18.58
N GLU A 90 12.91 -0.53 18.85
CA GLU A 90 14.25 -0.81 18.31
C GLU A 90 14.77 -2.15 18.81
N ARG A 91 14.69 -2.40 20.12
CA ARG A 91 15.09 -3.67 20.72
C ARG A 91 14.26 -4.84 20.17
N CYS A 92 12.97 -4.66 19.95
CA CYS A 92 12.08 -5.62 19.32
C CYS A 92 12.60 -6.02 17.93
N ALA A 93 12.93 -5.02 17.10
CA ALA A 93 13.47 -5.23 15.76
C ALA A 93 14.84 -5.94 15.78
N ASP A 94 15.76 -5.51 16.66
CA ASP A 94 17.10 -6.08 16.77
C ASP A 94 17.08 -7.57 17.18
N ARG A 95 16.09 -7.96 17.97
CA ARG A 95 15.86 -9.35 18.40
C ARG A 95 15.05 -10.16 17.41
N LYS A 96 14.63 -9.57 16.28
CA LYS A 96 13.72 -10.20 15.31
C LYS A 96 12.41 -10.67 15.96
N ALA A 97 11.99 -9.98 17.00
CA ALA A 97 10.74 -10.14 17.70
C ALA A 97 9.64 -9.34 17.00
N LYS A 98 8.42 -9.40 17.49
CA LYS A 98 7.29 -8.72 16.87
C LYS A 98 6.59 -7.74 17.79
N LEU A 99 6.00 -6.73 17.19
CA LEU A 99 5.11 -5.79 17.84
C LEU A 99 3.68 -6.35 17.79
N VAL A 100 3.16 -6.73 18.94
CA VAL A 100 1.77 -7.23 19.08
C VAL A 100 0.88 -6.07 19.50
N ILE A 101 -0.10 -5.71 18.69
CA ILE A 101 -0.96 -4.56 18.95
C ILE A 101 -2.38 -5.07 19.24
N THR A 102 -2.99 -4.55 20.29
CA THR A 102 -4.28 -5.03 20.76
C THR A 102 -5.20 -3.88 21.21
N GLY A 103 -6.50 -4.08 21.10
CA GLY A 103 -7.54 -3.13 21.47
C GLY A 103 -8.92 -3.69 21.13
N VAL A 104 -9.97 -3.13 21.74
CA VAL A 104 -11.36 -3.56 21.55
C VAL A 104 -12.16 -2.51 20.78
N GLY A 105 -13.11 -2.93 19.96
CA GLY A 105 -14.02 -2.05 19.24
C GLY A 105 -13.29 -1.07 18.30
N LYS A 106 -13.51 0.23 18.45
CA LYS A 106 -12.84 1.27 17.63
C LYS A 106 -11.33 1.30 17.87
N SER A 107 -10.87 1.11 19.11
CA SER A 107 -9.45 0.99 19.43
C SER A 107 -8.81 -0.23 18.74
N GLY A 108 -9.55 -1.34 18.59
CA GLY A 108 -9.09 -2.50 17.84
C GLY A 108 -8.93 -2.24 16.33
N ILE A 109 -9.81 -1.41 15.75
CA ILE A 109 -9.66 -0.97 14.34
C ILE A 109 -8.40 -0.11 14.18
N VAL A 110 -8.16 0.83 15.09
CA VAL A 110 -6.94 1.64 15.11
C VAL A 110 -5.71 0.76 15.30
N ALA A 111 -5.75 -0.19 16.22
CA ALA A 111 -4.68 -1.15 16.46
C ALA A 111 -4.30 -1.96 15.20
N ARG A 112 -5.30 -2.43 14.43
CA ARG A 112 -5.08 -3.09 13.14
C ARG A 112 -4.39 -2.19 12.13
N LYS A 113 -4.80 -0.91 12.06
CA LYS A 113 -4.16 0.06 11.16
C LYS A 113 -2.70 0.31 11.54
N ILE A 114 -2.42 0.49 12.82
CA ILE A 114 -1.04 0.68 13.30
C ILE A 114 -0.18 -0.55 13.02
N ALA A 115 -0.71 -1.77 13.26
CA ALA A 115 -0.02 -3.01 12.94
C ALA A 115 0.33 -3.10 11.44
N ALA A 116 -0.62 -2.77 10.57
CA ALA A 116 -0.39 -2.75 9.12
C ALA A 116 0.69 -1.72 8.73
N THR A 117 0.70 -0.52 9.36
CA THR A 117 1.73 0.49 9.13
C THR A 117 3.11 -0.03 9.51
N PHE A 118 3.30 -0.57 10.72
CA PHE A 118 4.60 -1.10 11.14
C PHE A 118 5.06 -2.28 10.27
N SER A 119 4.16 -3.20 9.91
CA SER A 119 4.49 -4.29 8.99
C SER A 119 4.95 -3.78 7.63
N SER A 120 4.32 -2.73 7.11
CA SER A 120 4.66 -2.15 5.81
C SER A 120 6.04 -1.50 5.77
N ILE A 121 6.54 -1.05 6.91
CA ILE A 121 7.87 -0.44 7.04
C ILE A 121 8.95 -1.40 7.54
N GLY A 122 8.64 -2.71 7.66
CA GLY A 122 9.60 -3.76 7.93
C GLY A 122 9.76 -4.18 9.40
N LEU A 123 9.00 -3.60 10.34
CA LEU A 123 8.88 -4.17 11.69
C LEU A 123 7.79 -5.25 11.68
N MET A 124 8.12 -6.47 12.05
CA MET A 124 7.14 -7.54 12.19
C MET A 124 6.05 -7.13 13.19
N ALA A 125 4.84 -6.86 12.73
CA ALA A 125 3.74 -6.41 13.57
C ALA A 125 2.45 -7.15 13.25
N LEU A 126 1.63 -7.42 14.27
CA LEU A 126 0.33 -8.07 14.12
C LEU A 126 -0.70 -7.50 15.10
N TYR A 127 -1.96 -7.60 14.72
CA TYR A 127 -3.07 -7.33 15.62
C TYR A 127 -3.48 -8.62 16.34
N LEU A 128 -3.62 -8.56 17.66
CA LEU A 128 -4.15 -9.62 18.50
C LEU A 128 -5.50 -9.18 19.09
N ASN A 129 -6.57 -9.92 18.79
CA ASN A 129 -7.85 -9.70 19.44
C ASN A 129 -7.76 -10.13 20.90
N PRO A 130 -8.07 -9.29 21.90
CA PRO A 130 -7.92 -9.67 23.30
C PRO A 130 -8.86 -10.79 23.75
N LEU A 131 -10.05 -10.95 23.14
CA LEU A 131 -10.93 -12.08 23.44
C LEU A 131 -10.35 -13.40 22.94
N ASP A 132 -9.86 -13.43 21.69
CA ASP A 132 -9.23 -14.62 21.12
C ASP A 132 -7.92 -14.96 21.87
N ALA A 133 -7.19 -13.93 22.32
CA ALA A 133 -6.02 -14.09 23.16
C ALA A 133 -6.31 -14.91 24.43
N LEU A 134 -7.42 -14.64 25.11
CA LEU A 134 -7.84 -15.38 26.30
C LEU A 134 -8.28 -16.82 26.02
N HIS A 135 -8.56 -17.13 24.76
CA HIS A 135 -8.99 -18.46 24.29
C HIS A 135 -7.91 -19.24 23.52
N GLY A 136 -6.65 -18.80 23.58
CA GLY A 136 -5.51 -19.57 23.04
C GLY A 136 -4.55 -18.76 22.19
N ASP A 137 -4.99 -17.67 21.54
CA ASP A 137 -4.16 -16.90 20.62
C ASP A 137 -3.01 -16.16 21.32
N LEU A 138 -2.98 -16.10 22.66
CA LEU A 138 -1.79 -15.71 23.40
C LEU A 138 -0.55 -16.56 23.06
N GLY A 139 -0.73 -17.73 22.46
CA GLY A 139 0.37 -18.56 21.95
C GLY A 139 1.28 -17.84 20.93
N VAL A 140 0.77 -16.82 20.22
CA VAL A 140 1.57 -16.04 19.28
C VAL A 140 2.55 -15.09 19.97
N VAL A 141 2.41 -14.81 21.28
CA VAL A 141 3.22 -13.83 22.00
C VAL A 141 4.44 -14.50 22.63
N ALA A 142 5.63 -14.04 22.31
CA ALA A 142 6.91 -14.50 22.82
C ALA A 142 7.53 -13.49 23.84
N PRO A 143 8.50 -13.93 24.68
CA PRO A 143 9.07 -13.05 25.71
C PRO A 143 9.72 -11.76 25.22
N ASP A 144 10.35 -11.78 24.04
CA ASP A 144 11.04 -10.60 23.46
C ASP A 144 10.09 -9.68 22.68
N ASP A 145 8.83 -10.05 22.53
CA ASP A 145 7.83 -9.23 21.84
C ASP A 145 7.50 -7.97 22.67
N VAL A 146 7.06 -6.94 21.96
CA VAL A 146 6.51 -5.72 22.54
C VAL A 146 5.01 -5.70 22.32
N CYS A 147 4.23 -5.44 23.36
CA CYS A 147 2.78 -5.33 23.28
C CYS A 147 2.35 -3.87 23.39
N LEU A 148 1.67 -3.35 22.34
CA LEU A 148 1.04 -2.03 22.34
C LEU A 148 -0.46 -2.19 22.59
N LEU A 149 -0.95 -1.68 23.73
CA LEU A 149 -2.32 -1.84 24.19
C LEU A 149 -3.08 -0.52 24.08
N LEU A 150 -4.15 -0.51 23.27
CA LEU A 150 -4.96 0.67 22.98
C LEU A 150 -6.28 0.66 23.75
N SER A 151 -6.48 1.68 24.59
CA SER A 151 -7.77 1.88 25.29
C SER A 151 -7.96 3.33 25.67
N ASN A 152 -9.02 3.99 25.19
CA ASN A 152 -9.29 5.37 25.58
C ASN A 152 -9.54 5.53 27.09
N SER A 153 -10.35 4.65 27.71
CA SER A 153 -10.59 4.67 29.16
C SER A 153 -9.42 4.13 29.97
N GLY A 154 -8.61 3.21 29.38
CA GLY A 154 -7.62 2.43 30.09
C GLY A 154 -8.18 1.42 31.09
N GLU A 155 -9.50 1.19 31.04
CA GLU A 155 -10.26 0.29 31.95
C GLU A 155 -11.04 -0.78 31.17
N THR A 156 -10.62 -1.08 29.94
CA THR A 156 -11.26 -2.12 29.10
C THR A 156 -11.01 -3.48 29.72
N SER A 157 -12.08 -4.18 30.12
CA SER A 157 -12.01 -5.46 30.86
C SER A 157 -11.16 -6.52 30.18
N GLU A 158 -11.35 -6.72 28.87
CA GLU A 158 -10.66 -7.73 28.10
C GLU A 158 -9.13 -7.47 28.04
N LEU A 159 -8.71 -6.21 27.97
CA LEU A 159 -7.30 -5.84 28.03
C LEU A 159 -6.72 -6.04 29.42
N LEU A 160 -7.48 -5.72 30.47
CA LEU A 160 -7.05 -5.91 31.86
C LEU A 160 -6.92 -7.40 32.20
N GLU A 161 -7.76 -8.25 31.64
CA GLU A 161 -7.66 -9.72 31.79
C GLU A 161 -6.42 -10.29 31.06
N VAL A 162 -6.07 -9.77 29.88
CA VAL A 162 -4.88 -10.20 29.14
C VAL A 162 -3.57 -9.72 29.81
N LEU A 163 -3.59 -8.58 30.44
CA LEU A 163 -2.39 -7.91 30.98
C LEU A 163 -1.53 -8.76 31.92
N PRO A 164 -2.08 -9.50 32.92
CA PRO A 164 -1.29 -10.39 33.78
C PRO A 164 -0.61 -11.54 33.00
N HIS A 165 -1.20 -11.99 31.92
CA HIS A 165 -0.64 -13.04 31.06
C HIS A 165 0.54 -12.53 30.25
N LEU A 166 0.47 -11.31 29.73
CA LEU A 166 1.60 -10.64 29.08
C LEU A 166 2.76 -10.43 30.07
N LYS A 167 2.46 -9.97 31.28
CA LYS A 167 3.45 -9.79 32.33
C LYS A 167 4.17 -11.11 32.70
N ARG A 168 3.44 -12.22 32.83
CA ARG A 168 4.03 -13.53 33.11
C ARG A 168 4.91 -14.06 31.98
N ARG A 169 4.67 -13.64 30.74
CA ARG A 169 5.50 -13.97 29.57
C ARG A 169 6.76 -13.12 29.48
N GLY A 170 6.88 -12.06 30.30
CA GLY A 170 8.03 -11.16 30.28
C GLY A 170 8.03 -10.18 29.11
N THR A 171 6.90 -10.01 28.40
CA THR A 171 6.80 -9.05 27.30
C THR A 171 6.81 -7.62 27.80
N ALA A 172 7.46 -6.72 27.08
CA ALA A 172 7.36 -5.28 27.31
C ALA A 172 5.99 -4.75 26.86
N ARG A 173 5.44 -3.80 27.60
CA ARG A 173 4.07 -3.28 27.38
C ARG A 173 4.10 -1.77 27.26
N ILE A 174 3.52 -1.28 26.17
CA ILE A 174 3.27 0.14 25.90
C ILE A 174 1.75 0.34 25.98
N ALA A 175 1.28 1.21 26.86
CA ALA A 175 -0.13 1.62 26.89
C ALA A 175 -0.31 2.90 26.07
N LEU A 176 -1.24 2.89 25.12
CA LEU A 176 -1.71 4.09 24.43
C LEU A 176 -3.12 4.36 24.92
N VAL A 177 -3.26 5.32 25.84
CA VAL A 177 -4.47 5.53 26.65
C VAL A 177 -4.88 6.99 26.74
N GLY A 178 -6.19 7.24 26.83
CA GLY A 178 -6.72 8.57 27.12
C GLY A 178 -6.62 8.97 28.61
N ARG A 179 -6.30 8.02 29.50
CA ARG A 179 -6.13 8.27 30.93
C ARG A 179 -4.85 7.66 31.46
N SER A 180 -3.88 8.50 31.77
CA SER A 180 -2.55 8.09 32.25
C SER A 180 -2.56 7.50 33.69
N ASP A 181 -3.65 7.71 34.43
CA ASP A 181 -3.88 7.16 35.78
C ASP A 181 -4.69 5.86 35.78
N SER A 182 -4.97 5.27 34.62
CA SER A 182 -5.81 4.07 34.48
C SER A 182 -5.08 2.79 34.90
N SER A 183 -5.87 1.73 35.06
CA SER A 183 -5.35 0.38 35.42
C SER A 183 -4.41 -0.19 34.33
N LEU A 184 -4.72 0.04 33.06
CA LEU A 184 -3.88 -0.37 31.95
C LEU A 184 -2.54 0.39 31.95
N ALA A 185 -2.56 1.69 32.21
CA ALA A 185 -1.38 2.54 32.32
C ALA A 185 -0.46 2.04 33.45
N ARG A 186 -1.00 1.82 34.66
CA ARG A 186 -0.26 1.30 35.81
C ARG A 186 0.33 -0.08 35.58
N GLY A 187 -0.26 -0.87 34.71
CA GLY A 187 0.18 -2.24 34.39
C GLY A 187 1.20 -2.30 33.23
N SER A 188 1.53 -1.19 32.61
CA SER A 188 2.41 -1.09 31.45
C SER A 188 3.77 -0.49 31.82
N ASP A 189 4.79 -0.75 31.00
CA ASP A 189 6.16 -0.29 31.23
C ASP A 189 6.35 1.14 30.69
N VAL A 190 5.62 1.49 29.63
CA VAL A 190 5.61 2.82 29.00
C VAL A 190 4.16 3.25 28.79
N VAL A 191 3.88 4.54 29.00
CA VAL A 191 2.54 5.13 28.84
C VAL A 191 2.59 6.29 27.88
N LEU A 192 1.89 6.17 26.76
CA LEU A 192 1.66 7.25 25.80
C LEU A 192 0.27 7.81 26.00
N GLU A 193 0.19 9.08 26.35
CA GLU A 193 -1.08 9.75 26.61
C GLU A 193 -1.75 10.19 25.30
N ALA A 194 -2.92 9.65 25.04
CA ALA A 194 -3.79 9.97 23.88
C ALA A 194 -5.10 10.62 24.34
N SER A 195 -5.04 11.43 25.41
CA SER A 195 -6.23 12.09 25.96
C SER A 195 -6.79 13.14 25.01
N VAL A 196 -8.11 13.25 25.01
CA VAL A 196 -8.85 14.31 24.30
C VAL A 196 -9.83 14.98 25.27
N ASP A 197 -10.07 16.27 25.10
CA ASP A 197 -10.98 17.02 25.97
C ASP A 197 -12.44 16.63 25.71
N ARG A 198 -12.75 16.29 24.43
CA ARG A 198 -14.08 15.85 24.01
C ARG A 198 -14.01 15.13 22.66
N GLU A 199 -15.04 14.35 22.38
CA GLU A 199 -15.28 13.83 21.05
C GLU A 199 -15.96 14.89 20.16
N VAL A 200 -15.69 14.86 18.87
CA VAL A 200 -16.33 15.76 17.88
C VAL A 200 -17.79 15.40 17.66
N CYS A 201 -18.17 14.18 17.97
CA CYS A 201 -19.55 13.71 17.97
C CYS A 201 -20.46 14.63 18.79
N PRO A 202 -21.65 15.06 18.28
CA PRO A 202 -22.56 15.94 18.97
C PRO A 202 -22.99 15.49 20.37
N LEU A 203 -22.99 14.17 20.58
CA LEU A 203 -23.36 13.57 21.87
C LEU A 203 -22.14 13.34 22.78
N ASN A 204 -20.93 13.62 22.30
CA ASN A 204 -19.67 13.29 23.00
C ASN A 204 -19.57 11.80 23.39
N LEU A 205 -20.10 10.89 22.57
CA LEU A 205 -20.17 9.45 22.83
C LEU A 205 -19.44 8.60 21.79
N ALA A 206 -19.60 8.96 20.51
CA ALA A 206 -18.94 8.19 19.44
C ALA A 206 -17.45 8.55 19.38
N PRO A 207 -16.55 7.56 19.46
CA PRO A 207 -15.13 7.81 19.32
C PRO A 207 -14.80 8.41 17.95
N THR A 208 -14.29 9.64 17.94
CA THR A 208 -13.89 10.45 16.79
C THR A 208 -12.51 11.03 17.08
N ALA A 209 -12.41 12.15 17.78
CA ALA A 209 -11.14 12.77 18.15
C ALA A 209 -10.20 11.79 18.88
N SER A 210 -10.70 10.97 19.81
CA SER A 210 -9.88 10.00 20.53
C SER A 210 -9.26 8.94 19.61
N THR A 211 -10.00 8.49 18.59
CA THR A 211 -9.47 7.53 17.61
C THR A 211 -8.51 8.19 16.61
N ALA A 212 -8.78 9.43 16.23
CA ALA A 212 -7.87 10.21 15.37
C ALA A 212 -6.54 10.47 16.07
N VAL A 213 -6.55 10.88 17.34
CA VAL A 213 -5.34 11.08 18.15
C VAL A 213 -4.55 9.78 18.32
N ALA A 214 -5.22 8.68 18.71
CA ALA A 214 -4.54 7.39 18.88
C ALA A 214 -3.88 6.91 17.57
N MET A 215 -4.55 7.11 16.44
CA MET A 215 -4.01 6.78 15.11
C MET A 215 -2.81 7.67 14.77
N ALA A 216 -2.91 8.98 15.00
CA ALA A 216 -1.84 9.94 14.72
C ALA A 216 -0.57 9.65 15.55
N ILE A 217 -0.71 9.30 16.83
CA ILE A 217 0.42 8.90 17.68
C ILE A 217 1.06 7.62 17.16
N GLY A 218 0.25 6.61 16.76
CA GLY A 218 0.77 5.37 16.17
C GLY A 218 1.54 5.60 14.87
N ASP A 219 1.05 6.49 14.02
CA ASP A 219 1.73 6.86 12.77
C ASP A 219 3.01 7.66 13.02
N ALA A 220 2.98 8.57 13.99
CA ALA A 220 4.16 9.33 14.39
C ALA A 220 5.27 8.42 14.94
N LEU A 221 4.92 7.43 15.80
CA LEU A 221 5.86 6.42 16.27
C LEU A 221 6.49 5.64 15.11
N ALA A 222 5.67 5.22 14.14
CA ALA A 222 6.16 4.50 12.97
C ALA A 222 7.11 5.36 12.12
N ALA A 223 6.77 6.63 11.89
CA ALA A 223 7.59 7.56 11.13
C ALA A 223 8.96 7.82 11.81
N VAL A 224 8.95 8.12 13.12
CA VAL A 224 10.19 8.34 13.88
C VAL A 224 11.02 7.06 13.95
N TRP A 225 10.40 5.89 14.11
CA TRP A 225 11.10 4.61 14.07
C TRP A 225 11.77 4.36 12.72
N MET A 226 11.07 4.65 11.59
CA MET A 226 11.66 4.57 10.24
C MET A 226 12.92 5.45 10.13
N GLU A 227 12.84 6.70 10.59
CA GLU A 227 13.96 7.64 10.56
C GLU A 227 15.15 7.12 11.33
N ARG A 228 14.95 6.66 12.59
CA ARG A 228 16.00 6.10 13.45
C ARG A 228 16.65 4.85 12.87
N ARG A 229 15.85 4.01 12.20
CA ARG A 229 16.35 2.77 11.56
C ARG A 229 16.96 3.01 10.18
N GLY A 230 16.89 4.23 9.66
CA GLY A 230 17.41 4.56 8.34
C GLY A 230 16.72 3.78 7.21
N ILE A 231 15.41 3.49 7.34
CA ILE A 231 14.65 2.72 6.34
C ILE A 231 14.66 3.47 5.02
N SER A 232 15.28 2.87 4.02
CA SER A 232 15.39 3.45 2.68
C SER A 232 14.12 3.20 1.84
N PRO A 233 13.93 3.96 0.74
CA PRO A 233 12.88 3.66 -0.23
C PRO A 233 12.96 2.24 -0.79
N ALA A 234 14.17 1.67 -0.93
CA ALA A 234 14.38 0.30 -1.39
C ALA A 234 13.87 -0.73 -0.36
N ASP A 235 14.14 -0.51 0.94
CA ASP A 235 13.62 -1.37 2.01
C ASP A 235 12.09 -1.34 2.05
N PHE A 236 11.50 -0.14 1.88
CA PHE A 236 10.05 0.02 1.82
C PHE A 236 9.45 -0.74 0.63
N ALA A 237 10.11 -0.69 -0.53
CA ALA A 237 9.66 -1.35 -1.75
C ALA A 237 9.60 -2.88 -1.63
N LEU A 238 10.52 -3.50 -0.86
CA LEU A 238 10.53 -4.94 -0.60
C LEU A 238 9.21 -5.42 0.03
N ASN A 239 8.57 -4.58 0.83
CA ASN A 239 7.29 -4.90 1.47
C ASN A 239 6.07 -4.53 0.61
N HIS A 240 6.26 -3.87 -0.55
CA HIS A 240 5.19 -3.38 -1.44
C HIS A 240 5.40 -3.79 -2.91
N PRO A 241 5.66 -5.09 -3.23
CA PRO A 241 6.11 -5.50 -4.56
C PRO A 241 5.09 -5.24 -5.68
N ALA A 242 3.81 -5.22 -5.37
CA ALA A 242 2.72 -5.02 -6.35
C ALA A 242 2.26 -3.56 -6.49
N GLY A 243 2.65 -2.67 -5.58
CA GLY A 243 2.28 -1.26 -5.60
C GLY A 243 3.02 -0.48 -6.70
N SER A 244 2.44 0.61 -7.21
CA SER A 244 3.11 1.49 -8.17
C SER A 244 4.46 1.98 -7.64
N LEU A 245 4.53 2.35 -6.37
CA LEU A 245 5.76 2.76 -5.71
C LEU A 245 6.79 1.62 -5.64
N GLY A 246 6.36 0.39 -5.33
CA GLY A 246 7.23 -0.78 -5.33
C GLY A 246 7.85 -1.03 -6.70
N LYS A 247 7.04 -1.01 -7.76
CA LYS A 247 7.51 -1.15 -9.14
C LYS A 247 8.51 -0.05 -9.52
N GLN A 248 8.23 1.21 -9.19
CA GLN A 248 9.13 2.33 -9.48
C GLN A 248 10.50 2.17 -8.82
N LEU A 249 10.56 1.57 -7.64
CA LEU A 249 11.78 1.44 -6.84
C LEU A 249 12.55 0.14 -7.06
N THR A 250 11.96 -0.85 -7.73
CA THR A 250 12.58 -2.18 -7.90
C THR A 250 12.73 -2.63 -9.34
N MET A 251 11.84 -2.17 -10.27
CA MET A 251 11.93 -2.61 -11.67
C MET A 251 13.14 -1.98 -12.36
N THR A 252 13.93 -2.83 -12.98
CA THR A 252 15.09 -2.43 -13.79
C THR A 252 14.73 -2.39 -15.28
N VAL A 253 15.61 -1.79 -16.07
CA VAL A 253 15.53 -1.80 -17.52
C VAL A 253 15.56 -3.24 -18.05
N ALA A 254 16.37 -4.13 -17.43
CA ALA A 254 16.46 -5.54 -17.80
C ALA A 254 15.11 -6.28 -17.73
N ASP A 255 14.25 -5.92 -16.77
CA ASP A 255 12.94 -6.56 -16.58
C ASP A 255 11.94 -6.23 -17.69
N LEU A 256 12.16 -5.12 -18.42
CA LEU A 256 11.20 -4.57 -19.40
C LEU A 256 11.74 -4.50 -20.83
N MET A 257 13.05 -4.55 -21.03
CA MET A 257 13.63 -4.46 -22.36
C MET A 257 13.27 -5.67 -23.24
N VAL A 258 13.15 -5.45 -24.53
CA VAL A 258 13.14 -6.53 -25.52
C VAL A 258 14.59 -7.01 -25.67
N PRO A 259 14.94 -8.28 -25.33
CA PRO A 259 16.31 -8.76 -25.36
C PRO A 259 16.92 -8.73 -26.77
N ALA A 260 18.22 -8.44 -26.87
CA ALA A 260 18.95 -8.38 -28.16
C ALA A 260 18.84 -9.68 -28.96
N ALA A 261 18.73 -10.85 -28.31
CA ALA A 261 18.53 -12.12 -28.94
C ALA A 261 17.27 -12.23 -29.83
N GLN A 262 16.27 -11.37 -29.57
CA GLN A 262 15.03 -11.27 -30.34
C GLN A 262 15.11 -10.22 -31.47
N LEU A 263 16.23 -9.50 -31.57
CA LEU A 263 16.41 -8.34 -32.46
C LEU A 263 17.47 -8.65 -33.52
N ALA A 264 17.06 -8.87 -34.74
CA ALA A 264 18.01 -9.06 -35.84
C ALA A 264 18.78 -7.75 -36.12
N PRO A 265 20.12 -7.77 -36.13
CA PRO A 265 20.91 -6.59 -36.42
C PRO A 265 20.76 -6.14 -37.88
N LEU A 266 20.81 -4.83 -38.09
CA LEU A 266 20.95 -4.22 -39.40
C LEU A 266 22.42 -3.88 -39.61
N ARG A 267 22.92 -3.98 -40.86
CA ARG A 267 24.23 -3.49 -41.24
C ARG A 267 24.12 -2.07 -41.82
N PRO A 268 25.15 -1.22 -41.74
CA PRO A 268 25.11 0.12 -42.34
C PRO A 268 24.70 0.13 -43.81
N THR A 269 25.07 -0.94 -44.54
CA THR A 269 24.77 -1.11 -45.97
C THR A 269 23.42 -1.76 -46.27
N THR A 270 22.62 -2.12 -45.24
CA THR A 270 21.30 -2.72 -45.44
C THR A 270 20.37 -1.77 -46.18
N PRO A 271 19.80 -2.15 -47.35
CA PRO A 271 18.98 -1.26 -48.17
C PRO A 271 17.61 -0.98 -47.52
N LEU A 272 17.03 0.18 -47.78
CA LEU A 272 15.75 0.64 -47.21
C LEU A 272 14.63 -0.41 -47.25
N PRO A 273 14.36 -1.15 -48.36
CA PRO A 273 13.28 -2.14 -48.36
C PRO A 273 13.51 -3.26 -47.32
N GLU A 274 14.74 -3.69 -47.13
CA GLU A 274 15.07 -4.70 -46.10
C GLU A 274 14.99 -4.10 -44.70
N VAL A 275 15.37 -2.85 -44.48
CA VAL A 275 15.20 -2.14 -43.21
C VAL A 275 13.71 -2.12 -42.83
N ILE A 276 12.82 -1.71 -43.76
CA ILE A 276 11.37 -1.71 -43.54
C ILE A 276 10.87 -3.09 -43.17
N GLY A 277 11.30 -4.11 -43.93
CA GLY A 277 10.90 -5.50 -43.69
C GLY A 277 11.27 -5.95 -42.28
N ARG A 278 12.49 -5.66 -41.82
CA ARG A 278 12.97 -6.06 -40.47
C ARG A 278 12.28 -5.31 -39.32
N LEU A 279 12.03 -4.01 -39.49
CA LEU A 279 11.28 -3.24 -38.47
C LEU A 279 9.85 -3.75 -38.35
N THR A 280 9.23 -4.12 -39.47
CA THR A 280 7.86 -4.69 -39.51
C THR A 280 7.80 -6.07 -38.86
N GLN A 281 8.73 -6.97 -39.21
CA GLN A 281 8.79 -8.32 -38.64
C GLN A 281 9.09 -8.33 -37.15
N GLY A 282 9.93 -7.40 -36.67
CA GLY A 282 10.26 -7.26 -35.27
C GLY A 282 9.11 -6.76 -34.39
N ALA A 283 8.02 -6.21 -35.01
CA ALA A 283 6.83 -5.68 -34.35
C ALA A 283 7.09 -4.64 -33.23
N ILE A 284 8.29 -4.07 -33.16
CA ILE A 284 8.69 -3.08 -32.14
C ILE A 284 8.87 -1.66 -32.69
N GLY A 285 8.69 -1.47 -34.02
CA GLY A 285 8.81 -0.17 -34.70
C GLY A 285 10.20 0.45 -34.63
N SER A 286 11.23 -0.35 -34.32
CA SER A 286 12.62 0.09 -34.23
C SER A 286 13.61 -1.03 -34.53
N GLY A 287 14.78 -0.67 -35.02
CA GLY A 287 15.88 -1.57 -35.32
C GLY A 287 17.22 -0.95 -34.95
N TRP A 288 18.20 -1.77 -34.67
CA TRP A 288 19.54 -1.35 -34.31
C TRP A 288 20.56 -1.67 -35.42
N VAL A 289 21.56 -0.82 -35.55
CA VAL A 289 22.62 -0.97 -36.54
C VAL A 289 23.91 -1.41 -35.87
N GLU A 290 24.44 -2.53 -36.33
CA GLU A 290 25.63 -3.20 -35.79
C GLU A 290 26.89 -2.66 -36.47
N ASP A 291 27.96 -2.50 -35.66
CA ASP A 291 29.32 -2.22 -36.17
C ASP A 291 29.82 -3.42 -37.02
N PRO A 292 30.13 -3.20 -38.30
CA PRO A 292 30.62 -4.28 -39.17
C PRO A 292 31.96 -4.90 -38.72
N GLN A 293 32.73 -4.17 -37.89
CA GLN A 293 34.04 -4.62 -37.39
C GLN A 293 33.97 -5.25 -35.99
N LYS A 294 32.89 -5.00 -35.24
CA LYS A 294 32.72 -5.47 -33.85
C LYS A 294 31.33 -6.02 -33.63
N ALA A 295 31.21 -7.35 -33.74
CA ALA A 295 29.92 -8.02 -33.58
C ALA A 295 29.22 -7.67 -32.23
N GLY A 296 27.95 -7.35 -32.31
CA GLY A 296 27.12 -6.95 -31.16
C GLY A 296 27.24 -5.49 -30.76
N ARG A 297 28.20 -4.72 -31.29
CA ARG A 297 28.34 -3.30 -30.93
C ARG A 297 27.31 -2.43 -31.64
N LEU A 298 26.64 -1.59 -30.86
CA LEU A 298 25.68 -0.62 -31.35
C LEU A 298 26.40 0.58 -31.98
N ILE A 299 26.02 0.99 -33.21
CA ILE A 299 26.48 2.22 -33.86
C ILE A 299 25.31 3.14 -34.27
N GLY A 300 24.08 2.65 -34.24
CA GLY A 300 22.92 3.46 -34.61
C GLY A 300 21.58 2.80 -34.28
N LEU A 301 20.57 3.62 -34.21
CA LEU A 301 19.17 3.22 -34.00
C LEU A 301 18.30 3.77 -35.12
N ILE A 302 17.38 2.96 -35.64
CA ILE A 302 16.39 3.36 -36.63
C ILE A 302 14.99 3.14 -36.03
N THR A 303 14.14 4.15 -36.12
CA THR A 303 12.74 4.08 -35.69
C THR A 303 11.81 4.37 -36.87
N ASP A 304 10.50 4.06 -36.73
CA ASP A 304 9.48 4.46 -37.72
C ASP A 304 9.48 5.96 -38.00
N GLY A 305 9.87 6.76 -36.99
CA GLY A 305 10.02 8.21 -37.15
C GLY A 305 11.18 8.59 -38.07
N ASP A 306 12.25 7.80 -38.07
CA ASP A 306 13.41 8.01 -38.95
C ASP A 306 13.06 7.65 -40.39
N LEU A 307 12.36 6.51 -40.59
CA LEU A 307 11.83 6.14 -41.90
C LEU A 307 10.94 7.25 -42.49
N ARG A 308 9.97 7.74 -41.73
CA ARG A 308 9.08 8.82 -42.19
C ARG A 308 9.82 10.10 -42.52
N ARG A 309 10.86 10.45 -41.76
CA ARG A 309 11.70 11.63 -42.04
C ARG A 309 12.52 11.45 -43.33
N ALA A 310 13.13 10.28 -43.52
CA ALA A 310 13.91 9.98 -44.68
C ALA A 310 13.06 10.02 -45.96
N LEU A 311 11.89 9.38 -45.97
CA LEU A 311 10.95 9.39 -47.11
C LEU A 311 10.45 10.80 -47.46
N ARG A 312 10.29 11.67 -46.46
CA ARG A 312 9.89 13.06 -46.68
C ARG A 312 11.03 13.90 -47.25
N ASN A 313 12.26 13.65 -46.82
CA ASN A 313 13.41 14.49 -47.14
C ASN A 313 14.08 14.08 -48.46
N HIS A 314 13.79 12.88 -48.97
CA HIS A 314 14.34 12.35 -50.23
C HIS A 314 13.23 12.08 -51.24
N GLY A 315 13.43 12.48 -52.50
CA GLY A 315 12.49 12.12 -53.57
C GLY A 315 12.41 10.62 -53.78
N SER A 316 11.27 10.12 -54.32
CA SER A 316 11.02 8.70 -54.54
C SER A 316 12.04 8.03 -55.44
N ASP A 317 12.67 8.75 -56.33
CA ASP A 317 13.78 8.30 -57.17
C ASP A 317 15.02 7.88 -56.40
N ARG A 318 15.22 8.40 -55.19
CA ARG A 318 16.39 8.10 -54.34
C ARG A 318 16.12 7.01 -53.30
N TRP A 319 14.87 6.59 -53.10
CA TRP A 319 14.52 5.64 -52.05
C TRP A 319 15.24 4.28 -52.20
N ALA A 320 15.41 3.82 -53.45
CA ALA A 320 16.10 2.57 -53.73
C ALA A 320 17.59 2.60 -53.37
N SER A 321 18.20 3.77 -53.26
CA SER A 321 19.64 3.96 -52.92
C SER A 321 19.90 4.19 -51.43
N LEU A 322 18.83 4.42 -50.62
CA LEU A 322 18.99 4.66 -49.19
C LEU A 322 19.35 3.37 -48.45
N THR A 323 20.25 3.51 -47.51
CA THR A 323 20.75 2.42 -46.65
C THR A 323 20.47 2.71 -45.18
N ALA A 324 20.69 1.73 -44.33
CA ALA A 324 20.54 1.89 -42.89
C ALA A 324 21.42 3.02 -42.33
N ALA A 325 22.60 3.25 -42.88
CA ALA A 325 23.49 4.33 -42.49
C ALA A 325 22.88 5.72 -42.76
N ASP A 326 22.08 5.87 -43.84
CA ASP A 326 21.41 7.10 -44.19
C ASP A 326 20.19 7.38 -43.31
N LEU A 327 19.64 6.34 -42.69
CA LEU A 327 18.41 6.40 -41.90
C LEU A 327 18.66 6.52 -40.40
N MET A 328 19.76 5.94 -39.92
CA MET A 328 20.00 5.78 -38.48
C MET A 328 20.27 7.09 -37.76
N THR A 329 19.84 7.17 -36.53
CA THR A 329 20.39 8.07 -35.55
C THR A 329 21.71 7.46 -35.06
N ALA A 330 22.83 8.07 -35.46
CA ALA A 330 24.16 7.68 -34.98
C ALA A 330 24.32 8.10 -33.51
N ASP A 331 25.09 7.32 -32.74
CA ASP A 331 25.35 7.57 -31.32
C ASP A 331 24.08 7.87 -30.51
N PRO A 332 23.07 6.98 -30.51
CA PRO A 332 21.84 7.21 -29.79
C PRO A 332 22.09 7.26 -28.28
N ILE A 333 21.23 7.96 -27.55
CA ILE A 333 21.24 7.92 -26.07
C ILE A 333 20.97 6.47 -25.63
N THR A 334 21.84 5.95 -24.79
CA THR A 334 21.77 4.57 -24.28
C THR A 334 21.57 4.53 -22.78
N VAL A 335 21.16 3.38 -22.27
CA VAL A 335 21.06 3.06 -20.83
C VAL A 335 21.68 1.69 -20.57
N THR A 336 21.95 1.38 -19.30
CA THR A 336 22.40 0.07 -18.85
C THR A 336 21.22 -0.78 -18.36
N ALA A 337 21.39 -2.09 -18.35
CA ALA A 337 20.34 -3.03 -17.98
C ALA A 337 19.95 -2.95 -16.50
N ASP A 338 20.87 -2.58 -15.62
CA ASP A 338 20.71 -2.43 -14.17
C ASP A 338 20.09 -1.09 -13.74
N LEU A 339 19.97 -0.13 -14.67
CA LEU A 339 19.31 1.15 -14.37
C LEU A 339 17.84 0.92 -13.98
N LEU A 340 17.33 1.69 -13.02
CA LEU A 340 15.91 1.65 -12.70
C LEU A 340 15.04 2.09 -13.90
N ALA A 341 13.96 1.37 -14.13
CA ALA A 341 13.06 1.64 -15.24
C ALA A 341 12.43 3.06 -15.17
N VAL A 342 12.18 3.56 -13.96
CA VAL A 342 11.71 4.93 -13.73
C VAL A 342 12.74 5.99 -14.14
N GLU A 343 14.03 5.73 -13.92
CA GLU A 343 15.09 6.64 -14.35
C GLU A 343 15.24 6.64 -15.88
N ALA A 344 15.05 5.47 -16.51
CA ALA A 344 15.01 5.39 -17.97
C ALA A 344 13.83 6.18 -18.54
N LEU A 345 12.65 6.10 -17.91
CA LEU A 345 11.48 6.92 -18.27
C LEU A 345 11.80 8.41 -18.19
N GLN A 346 12.42 8.87 -17.10
CA GLN A 346 12.82 10.26 -16.94
C GLN A 346 13.79 10.71 -18.04
N ARG A 347 14.74 9.84 -18.45
CA ARG A 347 15.65 10.15 -19.59
C ARG A 347 14.90 10.26 -20.92
N MET A 348 13.84 9.46 -21.13
CA MET A 348 12.98 9.55 -22.31
C MET A 348 12.20 10.88 -22.37
N GLU A 349 11.62 11.30 -21.23
CA GLU A 349 10.76 12.49 -21.13
C GLU A 349 11.52 13.81 -21.06
N HIS A 350 12.62 13.86 -20.28
CA HIS A 350 13.38 15.09 -20.05
C HIS A 350 14.32 15.46 -21.20
N ASN A 351 14.37 14.68 -22.28
CA ASN A 351 15.10 15.07 -23.47
C ASN A 351 14.37 16.25 -24.15
N ARG A 352 14.79 17.46 -23.77
CA ARG A 352 14.17 18.74 -24.18
C ARG A 352 14.07 18.99 -25.70
N ARG A 353 14.79 18.21 -26.52
CA ARG A 353 14.77 18.39 -27.98
C ARG A 353 13.69 17.58 -28.69
N LYS A 354 13.46 16.33 -28.26
CA LYS A 354 12.37 15.45 -28.75
C LYS A 354 12.17 14.34 -27.73
N PRO A 355 10.92 13.95 -27.38
CA PRO A 355 10.66 12.76 -26.60
C PRO A 355 11.29 11.53 -27.27
N ILE A 356 11.95 10.69 -26.49
CA ILE A 356 12.57 9.45 -26.94
C ILE A 356 11.58 8.31 -26.74
N GLY A 357 11.20 7.62 -27.80
CA GLY A 357 10.27 6.50 -27.72
C GLY A 357 10.96 5.15 -27.46
N VAL A 358 12.26 5.05 -27.73
CA VAL A 358 13.05 3.82 -27.61
C VAL A 358 14.47 4.15 -27.16
N LEU A 359 14.98 3.47 -26.16
CA LEU A 359 16.37 3.54 -25.69
C LEU A 359 17.06 2.21 -25.94
N PRO A 360 18.20 2.20 -26.63
CA PRO A 360 19.09 1.05 -26.66
C PRO A 360 19.68 0.80 -25.27
N VAL A 361 19.73 -0.46 -24.90
CA VAL A 361 20.34 -0.95 -23.66
C VAL A 361 21.66 -1.60 -24.00
N VAL A 362 22.76 -1.11 -23.43
CA VAL A 362 24.11 -1.56 -23.75
C VAL A 362 24.89 -1.96 -22.50
N ASP A 363 25.90 -2.82 -22.70
CA ASP A 363 26.89 -3.11 -21.67
C ASP A 363 28.05 -2.09 -21.68
N ALA A 364 29.02 -2.27 -20.76
CA ALA A 364 30.21 -1.43 -20.64
C ALA A 364 31.11 -1.43 -21.89
N SER A 365 30.88 -2.29 -22.87
CA SER A 365 31.63 -2.41 -24.13
C SER A 365 30.81 -1.92 -25.33
N ASP A 366 29.72 -1.17 -25.09
CA ASP A 366 28.73 -0.70 -26.08
C ASP A 366 28.05 -1.86 -26.87
N ARG A 367 28.01 -3.08 -26.33
CA ARG A 367 27.30 -4.18 -26.96
C ARG A 367 25.82 -4.11 -26.58
N LEU A 368 24.96 -4.29 -27.58
CA LEU A 368 23.52 -4.25 -27.39
C LEU A 368 23.07 -5.43 -26.52
N GLN A 369 22.37 -5.12 -25.43
CA GLN A 369 21.67 -6.05 -24.55
C GLN A 369 20.18 -6.15 -24.91
N GLY A 370 19.58 -5.06 -25.37
CA GLY A 370 18.17 -4.99 -25.72
C GLY A 370 17.71 -3.59 -26.15
N LEU A 371 16.40 -3.46 -26.37
CA LEU A 371 15.74 -2.19 -26.63
C LEU A 371 14.62 -1.98 -25.59
N LEU A 372 14.60 -0.84 -24.91
CA LEU A 372 13.55 -0.42 -24.00
C LEU A 372 12.61 0.57 -24.71
N ARG A 373 11.32 0.27 -24.75
CA ARG A 373 10.32 1.16 -25.37
C ARG A 373 9.53 1.90 -24.30
N LEU A 374 9.13 3.14 -24.61
CA LEU A 374 8.20 3.90 -23.75
C LEU A 374 6.90 3.13 -23.49
N HIS A 375 6.41 2.41 -24.50
CA HIS A 375 5.19 1.60 -24.38
C HIS A 375 5.31 0.51 -23.31
N ASP A 376 6.46 -0.13 -23.16
CA ASP A 376 6.69 -1.18 -22.17
C ASP A 376 6.69 -0.61 -20.75
N LEU A 377 7.24 0.60 -20.57
CA LEU A 377 7.20 1.35 -19.30
C LEU A 377 5.77 1.73 -18.89
N VAL A 378 4.96 2.20 -19.88
CA VAL A 378 3.54 2.53 -19.66
C VAL A 378 2.74 1.27 -19.28
N GLN A 379 2.92 0.16 -20.00
CA GLN A 379 2.23 -1.10 -19.68
C GLN A 379 2.63 -1.66 -18.30
N ALA A 380 3.86 -1.44 -17.86
CA ALA A 380 4.31 -1.82 -16.51
C ALA A 380 3.69 -0.94 -15.39
N GLY A 381 3.02 0.17 -15.76
CA GLY A 381 2.41 1.11 -14.83
C GLY A 381 3.40 2.06 -14.16
N LEU A 382 4.47 2.44 -14.91
CA LEU A 382 5.51 3.37 -14.43
C LEU A 382 5.26 4.81 -14.90
N ALA A 383 4.38 5.03 -15.88
CA ALA A 383 4.01 6.32 -16.45
C ALA A 383 2.54 6.68 -16.17
#